data_4f76d96b28ad5c17e59a20b991cd29c4
#
_entry.id   4f76d96b28ad5c17e59a20b991cd29c4
#
_cell.length_a   1.000
_cell.length_b   1.000
_cell.length_c   1.000
_cell.angle_alpha   90.00
_cell.angle_beta   90.00
_cell.angle_gamma   90.00
#
_symmetry.space_group_name_H-M   'P 1'
#
loop_
_entity.id
_entity.type
_entity.pdbx_description
1 polymer ?
#
loop_
_entity_poly.entity_id
_entity_poly.type
_entity_poly.pdbx_seq_one_letter_code
_entity_poly.pdbx_strand_id
1 'polypeptide(L)'
;ERLLARGDVAAVILEPTGASFGQVPLRPEFLHALRAATERAGTLLIMDEVVTGFRVSPGGAQGAFGVRPDLSTFAKIVAGGMPGACVAGRRDVLDLLDVAATAAAGRERIGHQGTFNASPVSAAAGLACLRVVAGSDACERAAATAAALRAALNRVLASEGVPWAAYGTSSGFHLFTNPAGRAIRPDAFDPHAVPIEEIKNPNAHLVSRLRLALLLNGVDVNSRLSGFTSIAHDAADIETTAGALRESIAMLRAEGEL
;
A
#
# COMPACT_ATOMS: atom_id res chain seq x y z
N GLU A 1 22.65 6.56 3.23
CA GLU A 1 23.92 7.04 2.64
C GLU A 1 25.10 6.13 2.98
N ARG A 2 25.31 5.76 4.25
CA ARG A 2 26.44 4.92 4.68
C ARG A 2 26.58 3.59 3.89
N LEU A 3 25.48 2.92 3.58
CA LEU A 3 25.49 1.69 2.77
C LEU A 3 25.84 1.98 1.32
N LEU A 4 25.29 3.04 0.74
CA LEU A 4 25.55 3.43 -0.65
C LEU A 4 27.01 3.88 -0.86
N ALA A 5 27.62 4.50 0.16
CA ALA A 5 29.03 4.92 0.11
C ALA A 5 30.02 3.75 -0.04
N ARG A 6 29.59 2.51 0.18
CA ARG A 6 30.42 1.31 -0.04
C ARG A 6 30.67 1.00 -1.51
N GLY A 7 29.81 1.48 -2.41
CA GLY A 7 29.92 1.25 -3.85
C GLY A 7 29.59 -0.19 -4.31
N ASP A 8 29.04 -1.02 -3.41
CA ASP A 8 28.68 -2.42 -3.67
C ASP A 8 27.15 -2.68 -3.73
N VAL A 9 26.35 -1.62 -3.68
CA VAL A 9 24.88 -1.70 -3.73
C VAL A 9 24.39 -1.47 -5.17
N ALA A 10 23.91 -2.52 -5.82
CA ALA A 10 23.40 -2.44 -7.20
C ALA A 10 22.07 -1.68 -7.29
N ALA A 11 21.15 -1.94 -6.35
CA ALA A 11 19.83 -1.30 -6.34
C ALA A 11 19.26 -1.19 -4.93
N VAL A 12 18.36 -0.22 -4.75
CA VAL A 12 17.47 -0.10 -3.60
C VAL A 12 16.05 -0.30 -4.08
N ILE A 13 15.30 -1.19 -3.44
CA ILE A 13 13.87 -1.40 -3.69
C ILE A 13 13.06 -1.07 -2.45
N LEU A 14 11.92 -0.38 -2.63
CA LEU A 14 11.00 -0.07 -1.52
C LEU A 14 9.57 0.17 -2.04
N GLU A 15 8.59 -0.04 -1.14
CA GLU A 15 7.22 0.45 -1.34
C GLU A 15 7.19 1.98 -1.10
N PRO A 16 6.73 2.80 -2.07
CA PRO A 16 6.87 4.27 -1.98
C PRO A 16 5.99 4.94 -0.93
N THR A 17 4.95 4.28 -0.43
CA THR A 17 4.14 4.77 0.70
C THR A 17 4.64 4.26 2.05
N GLY A 18 5.62 3.36 2.05
CA GLY A 18 6.10 2.63 3.22
C GLY A 18 5.56 1.20 3.27
N ALA A 19 6.16 0.40 4.14
CA ALA A 19 5.90 -1.03 4.21
C ALA A 19 4.41 -1.35 4.35
N SER A 20 3.95 -2.35 3.59
CA SER A 20 2.56 -2.80 3.56
C SER A 20 1.59 -1.67 3.22
N PHE A 21 1.89 -0.90 2.19
CA PHE A 21 1.11 0.25 1.74
C PHE A 21 0.91 1.30 2.84
N GLY A 22 1.97 1.70 3.49
CA GLY A 22 1.93 2.76 4.50
C GLY A 22 1.43 2.33 5.88
N GLN A 23 1.30 1.03 6.16
CA GLN A 23 1.12 0.57 7.54
C GLN A 23 2.29 1.04 8.42
N VAL A 24 3.50 0.95 7.88
CA VAL A 24 4.68 1.62 8.43
C VAL A 24 5.03 2.76 7.48
N PRO A 25 4.53 3.98 7.70
CA PRO A 25 4.62 5.05 6.72
C PRO A 25 6.04 5.59 6.59
N LEU A 26 6.36 6.07 5.39
CA LEU A 26 7.58 6.85 5.15
C LEU A 26 7.32 8.33 5.43
N ARG A 27 8.36 9.04 5.86
CA ARG A 27 8.33 10.50 5.89
C ARG A 27 8.31 11.06 4.46
N PRO A 28 7.52 12.09 4.17
CA PRO A 28 7.35 12.59 2.79
C PRO A 28 8.68 12.95 2.09
N GLU A 29 9.64 13.50 2.82
CA GLU A 29 10.91 13.96 2.27
C GLU A 29 11.88 12.81 1.98
N PHE A 30 11.63 11.62 2.54
CA PHE A 30 12.55 10.48 2.44
C PHE A 30 12.73 10.00 0.98
N LEU A 31 11.65 9.97 0.19
CA LEU A 31 11.73 9.48 -1.20
C LEU A 31 12.61 10.36 -2.08
N HIS A 32 12.51 11.67 -1.93
CA HIS A 32 13.35 12.63 -2.67
C HIS A 32 14.82 12.51 -2.23
N ALA A 33 15.06 12.40 -0.92
CA ALA A 33 16.42 12.22 -0.39
C ALA A 33 17.02 10.89 -0.84
N LEU A 34 16.23 9.80 -0.88
CA LEU A 34 16.65 8.50 -1.37
C LEU A 34 16.98 8.55 -2.86
N ARG A 35 16.13 9.17 -3.70
CA ARG A 35 16.41 9.35 -5.14
C ARG A 35 17.74 10.06 -5.36
N ALA A 36 17.95 11.18 -4.68
CA ALA A 36 19.20 11.94 -4.79
C ALA A 36 20.42 11.11 -4.31
N ALA A 37 20.28 10.33 -3.24
CA ALA A 37 21.35 9.51 -2.72
C ALA A 37 21.71 8.34 -3.66
N THR A 38 20.72 7.66 -4.22
CA THR A 38 20.95 6.56 -5.17
C THR A 38 21.53 7.06 -6.48
N GLU A 39 21.10 8.22 -6.98
CA GLU A 39 21.67 8.84 -8.17
C GLU A 39 23.14 9.20 -7.99
N ARG A 40 23.50 9.86 -6.89
CA ARG A 40 24.92 10.17 -6.58
C ARG A 40 25.79 8.92 -6.45
N ALA A 41 25.23 7.82 -5.97
CA ALA A 41 25.96 6.56 -5.78
C ALA A 41 26.03 5.68 -7.03
N GLY A 42 25.33 6.04 -8.13
CA GLY A 42 25.17 5.17 -9.30
C GLY A 42 24.37 3.89 -9.01
N THR A 43 23.59 3.88 -7.93
CA THR A 43 22.73 2.77 -7.50
C THR A 43 21.34 2.94 -8.11
N LEU A 44 20.72 1.87 -8.60
CA LEU A 44 19.36 1.94 -9.15
C LEU A 44 18.33 2.12 -8.02
N LEU A 45 17.33 2.96 -8.28
CA LEU A 45 16.14 3.06 -7.44
C LEU A 45 15.00 2.27 -8.08
N ILE A 46 14.45 1.30 -7.37
CA ILE A 46 13.30 0.50 -7.79
C ILE A 46 12.13 0.84 -6.87
N MET A 47 11.03 1.33 -7.44
CA MET A 47 9.77 1.48 -6.69
C MET A 47 8.92 0.24 -6.85
N ASP A 48 8.59 -0.40 -5.71
CA ASP A 48 7.58 -1.45 -5.66
C ASP A 48 6.19 -0.80 -5.66
N GLU A 49 5.66 -0.66 -6.86
CA GLU A 49 4.32 -0.12 -7.11
C GLU A 49 3.26 -1.23 -7.27
N VAL A 50 3.53 -2.43 -6.78
CA VAL A 50 2.59 -3.55 -6.84
C VAL A 50 1.25 -3.21 -6.20
N VAL A 51 1.23 -2.40 -5.15
CA VAL A 51 -0.01 -1.92 -4.50
C VAL A 51 -0.33 -0.49 -4.89
N THR A 52 0.66 0.38 -4.97
CA THR A 52 0.51 1.83 -5.17
C THR A 52 0.24 2.22 -6.62
N GLY A 53 0.74 1.45 -7.57
CA GLY A 53 0.57 1.71 -8.99
C GLY A 53 -0.90 1.75 -9.40
N PHE A 54 -1.29 2.81 -10.10
CA PHE A 54 -2.67 3.05 -10.56
C PHE A 54 -3.71 3.14 -9.43
N ARG A 55 -3.26 3.20 -8.18
CA ARG A 55 -4.09 3.31 -6.98
C ARG A 55 -3.94 4.67 -6.31
N VAL A 56 -2.71 5.12 -6.07
CA VAL A 56 -2.43 6.40 -5.41
C VAL A 56 -2.75 7.56 -6.33
N SER A 57 -2.44 7.40 -7.60
CA SER A 57 -2.84 8.27 -8.71
C SER A 57 -2.81 7.45 -10.02
N PRO A 58 -3.32 7.99 -11.14
CA PRO A 58 -3.15 7.34 -12.44
C PRO A 58 -1.68 7.11 -12.83
N GLY A 59 -0.75 7.93 -12.34
CA GLY A 59 0.70 7.76 -12.48
C GLY A 59 1.37 6.97 -11.35
N GLY A 60 0.59 6.28 -10.49
CA GLY A 60 1.12 5.60 -9.31
C GLY A 60 1.64 6.56 -8.24
N ALA A 61 2.36 6.02 -7.27
CA ALA A 61 2.98 6.83 -6.22
C ALA A 61 4.14 7.66 -6.76
N GLN A 62 4.88 7.18 -7.76
CA GLN A 62 5.92 7.96 -8.45
C GLN A 62 5.37 9.26 -9.03
N GLY A 63 4.19 9.20 -9.65
CA GLY A 63 3.49 10.39 -10.17
C GLY A 63 3.01 11.30 -9.05
N ALA A 64 2.40 10.75 -7.99
CA ALA A 64 1.87 11.51 -6.87
C ALA A 64 2.96 12.22 -6.06
N PHE A 65 4.13 11.58 -5.87
CA PHE A 65 5.24 12.16 -5.12
C PHE A 65 6.28 12.90 -5.98
N GLY A 66 6.14 12.88 -7.31
CA GLY A 66 7.09 13.54 -8.22
C GLY A 66 8.49 12.93 -8.17
N VAL A 67 8.61 11.64 -7.88
CA VAL A 67 9.90 10.93 -7.82
C VAL A 67 9.99 9.91 -8.93
N ARG A 68 10.97 10.06 -9.81
CA ARG A 68 11.19 9.14 -10.94
C ARG A 68 12.20 8.06 -10.56
N PRO A 69 11.79 6.80 -10.40
CA PRO A 69 12.69 5.68 -10.18
C PRO A 69 13.40 5.26 -11.47
N ASP A 70 14.40 4.40 -11.35
CA ASP A 70 15.04 3.75 -12.52
C ASP A 70 14.16 2.60 -13.03
N LEU A 71 13.53 1.85 -12.11
CA LEU A 71 12.57 0.77 -12.41
C LEU A 71 11.37 0.87 -11.47
N SER A 72 10.23 0.36 -11.95
CA SER A 72 9.02 0.16 -11.13
C SER A 72 8.44 -1.22 -11.39
N THR A 73 7.96 -1.88 -10.34
CA THR A 73 7.22 -3.14 -10.43
C THR A 73 5.73 -2.90 -10.25
N PHE A 74 4.90 -3.50 -11.07
CA PHE A 74 3.43 -3.35 -11.03
C PHE A 74 2.75 -4.71 -11.05
N ALA A 75 1.63 -4.83 -10.34
CA ALA A 75 0.71 -5.96 -10.39
C ALA A 75 -0.71 -5.47 -10.05
N LYS A 76 -1.59 -6.36 -9.61
CA LYS A 76 -2.96 -6.04 -9.13
C LYS A 76 -3.75 -5.21 -10.15
N ILE A 77 -3.90 -3.91 -9.96
CA ILE A 77 -4.68 -3.02 -10.83
C ILE A 77 -4.21 -3.07 -12.29
N VAL A 78 -2.90 -3.19 -12.53
CA VAL A 78 -2.34 -3.26 -13.90
C VAL A 78 -2.93 -4.40 -14.73
N ALA A 79 -3.36 -5.49 -14.09
CA ALA A 79 -3.94 -6.65 -14.74
C ALA A 79 -5.47 -6.72 -14.65
N GLY A 80 -6.14 -5.69 -14.10
CA GLY A 80 -7.60 -5.61 -14.04
C GLY A 80 -8.27 -6.74 -13.26
N GLY A 81 -7.62 -7.24 -12.20
CA GLY A 81 -8.11 -8.34 -11.37
C GLY A 81 -7.72 -9.74 -11.86
N MET A 82 -7.07 -9.85 -13.02
CA MET A 82 -6.53 -11.10 -13.54
C MET A 82 -5.07 -11.31 -13.11
N PRO A 83 -4.52 -12.54 -13.19
CA PRO A 83 -3.10 -12.77 -12.94
C PRO A 83 -2.24 -12.00 -13.94
N GLY A 84 -1.40 -11.07 -13.44
CA GLY A 84 -0.51 -10.28 -14.29
C GLY A 84 0.34 -9.33 -13.48
N ALA A 85 1.53 -9.06 -14.00
CA ALA A 85 2.50 -8.14 -13.45
C ALA A 85 3.37 -7.58 -14.59
N CYS A 86 4.04 -6.46 -14.34
CA CYS A 86 5.05 -5.95 -15.25
C CYS A 86 6.15 -5.22 -14.49
N VAL A 87 7.30 -5.09 -15.16
CA VAL A 87 8.39 -4.19 -14.77
C VAL A 87 8.50 -3.14 -15.86
N ALA A 88 8.61 -1.89 -15.48
CA ALA A 88 8.79 -0.76 -16.38
C ALA A 88 9.94 0.12 -15.88
N GLY A 89 10.57 0.85 -16.78
CA GLY A 89 11.62 1.79 -16.40
C GLY A 89 12.64 2.06 -17.51
N ARG A 90 13.88 2.28 -17.09
CA ARG A 90 14.98 2.66 -17.99
C ARG A 90 15.23 1.60 -19.06
N ARG A 91 15.31 2.07 -20.31
CA ARG A 91 15.54 1.22 -21.47
C ARG A 91 16.87 0.47 -21.37
N ASP A 92 17.95 1.14 -21.00
CA ASP A 92 19.29 0.56 -20.92
C ASP A 92 19.41 -0.60 -19.90
N VAL A 93 18.52 -0.64 -18.89
CA VAL A 93 18.40 -1.75 -17.96
C VAL A 93 17.49 -2.85 -18.53
N LEU A 94 16.35 -2.49 -19.11
CA LEU A 94 15.38 -3.45 -19.64
C LEU A 94 15.84 -4.12 -20.95
N ASP A 95 16.72 -3.49 -21.71
CA ASP A 95 17.34 -4.08 -22.90
C ASP A 95 18.15 -5.36 -22.58
N LEU A 96 18.51 -5.60 -21.30
CA LEU A 96 19.10 -6.87 -20.86
C LEU A 96 18.13 -8.07 -20.95
N LEU A 97 16.83 -7.82 -21.12
CA LEU A 97 15.81 -8.85 -21.39
C LEU A 97 15.67 -9.14 -22.90
N ASP A 98 16.09 -8.24 -23.75
CA ASP A 98 15.95 -8.34 -25.21
C ASP A 98 17.06 -9.17 -25.84
N VAL A 99 16.66 -10.15 -26.65
CA VAL A 99 17.61 -11.08 -27.35
C VAL A 99 18.50 -10.35 -28.34
N ALA A 100 17.93 -9.45 -29.14
CA ALA A 100 18.66 -8.75 -30.17
C ALA A 100 19.59 -7.67 -29.57
N ALA A 101 19.11 -6.93 -28.61
CA ALA A 101 19.88 -5.88 -27.95
C ALA A 101 21.08 -6.47 -27.17
N THR A 102 20.89 -7.57 -26.44
CA THR A 102 21.99 -8.23 -25.70
C THR A 102 23.01 -8.88 -26.65
N ALA A 103 22.57 -9.53 -27.71
CA ALA A 103 23.48 -10.10 -28.74
C ALA A 103 24.31 -9.02 -29.42
N ALA A 104 23.69 -7.90 -29.83
CA ALA A 104 24.40 -6.78 -30.47
C ALA A 104 25.41 -6.11 -29.50
N ALA A 105 25.13 -6.11 -28.20
CA ALA A 105 26.01 -5.56 -27.15
C ALA A 105 27.07 -6.57 -26.65
N GLY A 106 27.09 -7.81 -27.11
CA GLY A 106 27.98 -8.88 -26.64
C GLY A 106 27.74 -9.21 -25.15
N ARG A 107 26.50 -9.05 -24.66
CA ARG A 107 26.11 -9.26 -23.24
C ARG A 107 25.29 -10.54 -23.11
N GLU A 108 25.35 -11.15 -21.92
CA GLU A 108 24.46 -12.24 -21.58
C GLU A 108 23.04 -11.68 -21.29
N ARG A 109 22.05 -12.39 -21.84
CA ARG A 109 20.64 -12.03 -21.64
C ARG A 109 20.13 -12.50 -20.29
N ILE A 110 19.38 -11.65 -19.59
CA ILE A 110 18.61 -12.06 -18.39
C ILE A 110 17.38 -12.85 -18.86
N GLY A 111 17.26 -14.10 -18.39
CA GLY A 111 16.09 -14.94 -18.68
C GLY A 111 14.85 -14.42 -17.98
N HIS A 112 13.75 -14.24 -18.73
CA HIS A 112 12.44 -13.89 -18.17
C HIS A 112 11.41 -14.89 -18.67
N GLN A 113 11.03 -15.84 -17.83
CA GLN A 113 10.08 -16.91 -18.16
C GLN A 113 8.94 -16.95 -17.15
N GLY A 114 7.75 -17.32 -17.62
CA GLY A 114 6.55 -17.50 -16.80
C GLY A 114 5.39 -17.99 -17.64
N THR A 115 4.68 -19.01 -17.15
CA THR A 115 3.56 -19.65 -17.87
C THR A 115 2.46 -18.66 -18.25
N PHE A 116 2.21 -17.66 -17.41
CA PHE A 116 1.18 -16.64 -17.64
C PHE A 116 1.70 -15.35 -18.30
N ASN A 117 2.98 -15.29 -18.69
CA ASN A 117 3.53 -14.13 -19.35
C ASN A 117 2.79 -13.87 -20.66
N ALA A 118 2.49 -12.60 -20.93
CA ALA A 118 1.74 -12.14 -22.10
C ALA A 118 0.34 -12.80 -22.28
N SER A 119 -0.31 -13.20 -21.19
CA SER A 119 -1.68 -13.71 -21.26
C SER A 119 -2.63 -12.67 -21.89
N PRO A 120 -3.28 -12.98 -23.03
CA PRO A 120 -4.16 -12.04 -23.70
C PRO A 120 -5.39 -11.68 -22.88
N VAL A 121 -5.88 -12.58 -22.04
CA VAL A 121 -7.02 -12.32 -21.11
C VAL A 121 -6.62 -11.29 -20.08
N SER A 122 -5.47 -11.46 -19.42
CA SER A 122 -4.95 -10.51 -18.46
C SER A 122 -4.66 -9.14 -19.09
N ALA A 123 -4.11 -9.14 -20.31
CA ALA A 123 -3.84 -7.91 -21.05
C ALA A 123 -5.15 -7.16 -21.40
N ALA A 124 -6.18 -7.86 -21.85
CA ALA A 124 -7.49 -7.26 -22.16
C ALA A 124 -8.17 -6.68 -20.90
N ALA A 125 -8.16 -7.43 -19.79
CA ALA A 125 -8.72 -6.97 -18.52
C ALA A 125 -7.94 -5.75 -17.98
N GLY A 126 -6.61 -5.81 -18.02
CA GLY A 126 -5.74 -4.71 -17.63
C GLY A 126 -5.98 -3.46 -18.45
N LEU A 127 -6.07 -3.58 -19.79
CA LEU A 127 -6.35 -2.45 -20.67
C LEU A 127 -7.71 -1.81 -20.36
N ALA A 128 -8.76 -2.60 -20.10
CA ALA A 128 -10.08 -2.09 -19.74
C ALA A 128 -10.01 -1.33 -18.40
N CYS A 129 -9.35 -1.90 -17.39
CA CYS A 129 -9.19 -1.28 -16.08
C CYS A 129 -8.37 0.04 -16.17
N LEU A 130 -7.25 0.02 -16.87
CA LEU A 130 -6.40 1.21 -17.00
C LEU A 130 -7.07 2.34 -17.78
N ARG A 131 -7.97 2.03 -18.74
CA ARG A 131 -8.81 3.04 -19.41
C ARG A 131 -9.76 3.73 -18.44
N VAL A 132 -10.34 2.99 -17.50
CA VAL A 132 -11.17 3.58 -16.44
C VAL A 132 -10.32 4.49 -15.54
N VAL A 133 -9.16 4.01 -15.08
CA VAL A 133 -8.25 4.80 -14.23
C VAL A 133 -7.79 6.08 -14.93
N ALA A 134 -7.42 6.00 -16.21
CA ALA A 134 -6.93 7.15 -16.97
C ALA A 134 -8.02 8.15 -17.36
N GLY A 135 -9.27 7.69 -17.52
CA GLY A 135 -10.39 8.49 -18.01
C GLY A 135 -11.37 8.96 -16.92
N SER A 136 -11.06 8.74 -15.64
CA SER A 136 -11.96 9.10 -14.55
C SER A 136 -11.21 9.57 -13.30
N ASP A 137 -11.96 10.03 -12.31
CA ASP A 137 -11.51 10.42 -10.96
C ASP A 137 -11.47 9.22 -9.97
N ALA A 138 -11.27 7.99 -10.47
CA ALA A 138 -11.36 6.78 -9.68
C ALA A 138 -10.39 6.75 -8.48
N CYS A 139 -9.15 7.22 -8.68
CA CYS A 139 -8.16 7.26 -7.61
C CYS A 139 -8.55 8.26 -6.52
N GLU A 140 -8.98 9.44 -6.91
CA GLU A 140 -9.39 10.53 -6.01
C GLU A 140 -10.65 10.15 -5.21
N ARG A 141 -11.66 9.56 -5.87
CA ARG A 141 -12.88 9.08 -5.20
C ARG A 141 -12.58 7.97 -4.21
N ALA A 142 -11.78 6.99 -4.60
CA ALA A 142 -11.37 5.92 -3.69
C ALA A 142 -10.60 6.49 -2.47
N ALA A 143 -9.72 7.47 -2.68
CA ALA A 143 -9.00 8.14 -1.59
C ALA A 143 -9.93 8.93 -0.66
N ALA A 144 -10.91 9.66 -1.22
CA ALA A 144 -11.91 10.39 -0.46
C ALA A 144 -12.77 9.44 0.41
N THR A 145 -13.20 8.31 -0.17
CA THR A 145 -13.94 7.28 0.58
C THR A 145 -13.13 6.71 1.73
N ALA A 146 -11.82 6.42 1.53
CA ALA A 146 -10.96 5.95 2.61
C ALA A 146 -10.76 7.02 3.70
N ALA A 147 -10.63 8.27 3.34
CA ALA A 147 -10.53 9.37 4.30
C ALA A 147 -11.80 9.47 5.15
N ALA A 148 -12.97 9.39 4.53
CA ALA A 148 -14.27 9.37 5.23
C ALA A 148 -14.41 8.15 6.14
N LEU A 149 -13.98 6.96 5.68
CA LEU A 149 -13.96 5.75 6.49
C LEU A 149 -13.06 5.89 7.72
N ARG A 150 -11.80 6.32 7.56
CA ARG A 150 -10.89 6.54 8.68
C ARG A 150 -11.47 7.53 9.70
N ALA A 151 -12.09 8.60 9.23
CA ALA A 151 -12.76 9.57 10.11
C ALA A 151 -13.96 8.95 10.86
N ALA A 152 -14.76 8.10 10.19
CA ALA A 152 -15.88 7.41 10.82
C ALA A 152 -15.42 6.41 11.89
N LEU A 153 -14.40 5.61 11.59
CA LEU A 153 -13.79 4.68 12.54
C LEU A 153 -13.21 5.42 13.76
N ASN A 154 -12.50 6.52 13.55
CA ASN A 154 -11.96 7.33 14.65
C ASN A 154 -13.04 7.96 15.53
N ARG A 155 -14.17 8.37 14.95
CA ARG A 155 -15.34 8.81 15.75
C ARG A 155 -15.89 7.69 16.64
N VAL A 156 -15.99 6.47 16.11
CA VAL A 156 -16.40 5.30 16.91
C VAL A 156 -15.42 5.05 18.04
N LEU A 157 -14.12 5.00 17.74
CA LEU A 157 -13.07 4.76 18.74
C LEU A 157 -13.09 5.82 19.86
N ALA A 158 -13.26 7.09 19.49
CA ALA A 158 -13.37 8.18 20.45
C ALA A 158 -14.65 8.07 21.31
N SER A 159 -15.81 7.77 20.71
CA SER A 159 -17.07 7.63 21.43
C SER A 159 -17.08 6.42 22.36
N GLU A 160 -16.42 5.36 21.99
CA GLU A 160 -16.25 4.15 22.81
C GLU A 160 -15.10 4.28 23.84
N GLY A 161 -14.33 5.34 23.84
CA GLY A 161 -13.18 5.51 24.74
C GLY A 161 -12.07 4.48 24.53
N VAL A 162 -11.95 3.94 23.30
CA VAL A 162 -10.91 2.97 22.95
C VAL A 162 -9.70 3.71 22.40
N PRO A 163 -8.51 3.59 23.01
CA PRO A 163 -7.32 4.34 22.61
C PRO A 163 -6.63 3.71 21.40
N TRP A 164 -7.38 3.39 20.37
CA TRP A 164 -6.90 2.94 19.05
C TRP A 164 -7.03 4.06 18.03
N ALA A 165 -6.50 3.85 16.83
CA ALA A 165 -6.63 4.82 15.75
C ALA A 165 -6.71 4.18 14.37
N ALA A 166 -7.59 4.69 13.52
CA ALA A 166 -7.61 4.42 12.09
C ALA A 166 -6.76 5.48 11.37
N TYR A 167 -5.77 5.03 10.61
CA TYR A 167 -4.85 5.89 9.85
C TYR A 167 -4.58 5.31 8.46
N GLY A 168 -3.85 6.02 7.62
CA GLY A 168 -3.48 5.58 6.28
C GLY A 168 -3.44 6.71 5.28
N THR A 169 -3.07 6.39 4.05
CA THR A 169 -2.96 7.32 2.93
C THR A 169 -3.75 6.84 1.73
N SER A 170 -4.11 7.76 0.81
CA SER A 170 -4.85 7.43 -0.40
C SER A 170 -6.08 6.56 -0.08
N SER A 171 -6.33 5.50 -0.84
CA SER A 171 -7.47 4.59 -0.64
C SER A 171 -7.25 3.53 0.46
N GLY A 172 -6.14 3.58 1.21
CA GLY A 172 -5.84 2.64 2.27
C GLY A 172 -6.30 3.08 3.66
N PHE A 173 -6.57 2.10 4.52
CA PHE A 173 -6.73 2.31 5.95
C PHE A 173 -6.04 1.20 6.73
N HIS A 174 -5.58 1.53 7.92
CA HIS A 174 -4.99 0.63 8.90
C HIS A 174 -5.59 0.96 10.27
N LEU A 175 -5.76 -0.05 11.12
CA LEU A 175 -6.20 0.14 12.50
C LEU A 175 -5.05 -0.18 13.45
N PHE A 176 -4.57 0.84 14.16
CA PHE A 176 -3.58 0.69 15.23
C PHE A 176 -4.29 0.36 16.54
N THR A 177 -3.99 -0.80 17.11
CA THR A 177 -4.61 -1.32 18.33
C THR A 177 -3.85 -0.96 19.61
N ASN A 178 -2.84 -0.10 19.51
CA ASN A 178 -2.11 0.49 20.63
C ASN A 178 -1.59 -0.54 21.67
N PRO A 179 -0.72 -1.46 21.25
CA PRO A 179 -0.28 -2.57 22.11
C PRO A 179 0.46 -2.14 23.38
N ALA A 180 1.03 -0.93 23.40
CA ALA A 180 1.73 -0.38 24.55
C ALA A 180 0.85 0.47 25.50
N GLY A 181 -0.46 0.60 25.22
CA GLY A 181 -1.39 1.36 26.06
C GLY A 181 -1.08 2.85 26.14
N ARG A 182 -0.57 3.45 25.07
CA ARG A 182 -0.24 4.89 25.02
C ARG A 182 -1.50 5.74 25.14
N ALA A 183 -1.37 6.92 25.72
CA ALA A 183 -2.42 7.94 25.65
C ALA A 183 -2.43 8.54 24.24
N ILE A 184 -3.34 8.05 23.40
CA ILE A 184 -3.54 8.54 22.03
C ILE A 184 -4.96 9.08 21.85
N ARG A 185 -5.09 10.02 20.93
CA ARG A 185 -6.39 10.51 20.46
C ARG A 185 -6.60 9.95 19.05
N PRO A 186 -7.70 9.23 18.78
CA PRO A 186 -7.95 8.61 17.48
C PRO A 186 -7.90 9.61 16.31
N ASP A 187 -8.48 10.81 16.53
CA ASP A 187 -8.60 11.88 15.55
C ASP A 187 -7.30 12.66 15.26
N ALA A 188 -6.29 12.51 16.14
CA ALA A 188 -5.01 13.21 16.07
C ALA A 188 -3.80 12.24 16.08
N PHE A 189 -4.01 11.00 15.67
CA PHE A 189 -2.96 9.99 15.66
C PHE A 189 -1.93 10.28 14.56
N ASP A 190 -0.66 10.35 14.95
CA ASP A 190 0.48 10.39 14.03
C ASP A 190 1.27 9.07 14.12
N PRO A 191 1.25 8.23 13.08
CA PRO A 191 1.99 6.98 13.08
C PRO A 191 3.51 7.16 13.12
N HIS A 192 4.03 8.36 12.78
CA HIS A 192 5.46 8.68 12.90
C HIS A 192 5.89 9.00 14.34
N ALA A 193 4.95 9.26 15.23
CA ALA A 193 5.22 9.48 16.66
C ALA A 193 5.27 8.18 17.48
N VAL A 194 4.98 7.04 16.86
CA VAL A 194 4.95 5.72 17.50
C VAL A 194 6.15 4.89 17.05
N PRO A 195 6.81 4.12 17.95
CA PRO A 195 7.86 3.19 17.56
C PRO A 195 7.40 2.21 16.49
N ILE A 196 8.23 1.98 15.48
CA ILE A 196 7.92 1.08 14.35
C ILE A 196 7.57 -0.33 14.85
N GLU A 197 8.23 -0.77 15.90
CA GLU A 197 8.02 -2.08 16.52
C GLU A 197 6.59 -2.26 17.01
N GLU A 198 5.95 -1.21 17.54
CA GLU A 198 4.56 -1.27 17.99
C GLU A 198 3.56 -1.33 16.84
N ILE A 199 3.86 -0.64 15.73
CA ILE A 199 3.05 -0.72 14.50
C ILE A 199 3.17 -2.11 13.86
N LYS A 200 4.38 -2.68 13.84
CA LYS A 200 4.65 -3.98 13.21
C LYS A 200 4.22 -5.18 14.04
N ASN A 201 4.19 -5.05 15.36
CA ASN A 201 3.93 -6.13 16.28
C ASN A 201 2.70 -5.85 17.17
N PRO A 202 1.51 -5.77 16.59
CA PRO A 202 0.27 -5.63 17.37
C PRO A 202 0.06 -6.88 18.22
N ASN A 203 -0.80 -6.79 19.24
CA ASN A 203 -1.23 -7.97 19.99
C ASN A 203 -1.98 -8.94 19.06
N ALA A 204 -1.34 -10.04 18.69
CA ALA A 204 -1.87 -10.97 17.69
C ALA A 204 -3.18 -11.63 18.15
N HIS A 205 -3.36 -11.89 19.46
CA HIS A 205 -4.59 -12.42 20.01
C HIS A 205 -5.73 -11.43 19.80
N LEU A 206 -5.57 -10.20 20.26
CA LEU A 206 -6.57 -9.13 20.09
C LEU A 206 -6.92 -8.88 18.61
N VAL A 207 -5.92 -8.85 17.73
CA VAL A 207 -6.13 -8.69 16.28
C VAL A 207 -6.99 -9.82 15.72
N SER A 208 -6.74 -11.06 16.14
CA SER A 208 -7.50 -12.23 15.70
C SER A 208 -8.95 -12.14 16.18
N ARG A 209 -9.16 -11.79 17.45
CA ARG A 209 -10.50 -11.64 18.04
C ARG A 209 -11.29 -10.51 17.37
N LEU A 210 -10.65 -9.35 17.17
CA LEU A 210 -11.28 -8.21 16.49
C LEU A 210 -11.66 -8.53 15.04
N ARG A 211 -10.79 -9.23 14.31
CA ARG A 211 -11.13 -9.65 12.95
C ARG A 211 -12.33 -10.58 12.90
N LEU A 212 -12.40 -11.54 13.83
CA LEU A 212 -13.55 -12.44 13.93
C LEU A 212 -14.82 -11.67 14.27
N ALA A 213 -14.76 -10.76 15.22
CA ALA A 213 -15.89 -9.91 15.59
C ALA A 213 -16.36 -9.05 14.41
N LEU A 214 -15.45 -8.41 13.68
CA LEU A 214 -15.79 -7.65 12.47
C LEU A 214 -16.44 -8.52 11.40
N LEU A 215 -15.91 -9.72 11.16
CA LEU A 215 -16.47 -10.67 10.20
C LEU A 215 -17.90 -11.11 10.58
N LEU A 216 -18.15 -11.37 11.86
CA LEU A 216 -19.49 -11.70 12.36
C LEU A 216 -20.47 -10.53 12.20
N ASN A 217 -19.98 -9.31 12.18
CA ASN A 217 -20.76 -8.10 11.90
C ASN A 217 -20.71 -7.67 10.41
N GLY A 218 -20.32 -8.58 9.52
CA GLY A 218 -20.41 -8.40 8.05
C GLY A 218 -19.25 -7.65 7.40
N VAL A 219 -18.13 -7.44 8.12
CA VAL A 219 -16.95 -6.72 7.60
C VAL A 219 -15.71 -7.61 7.63
N ASP A 220 -15.19 -7.97 6.46
CA ASP A 220 -13.93 -8.68 6.34
C ASP A 220 -12.77 -7.71 6.14
N VAL A 221 -11.74 -7.84 6.96
CA VAL A 221 -10.48 -7.10 6.86
C VAL A 221 -9.30 -8.08 6.84
N ASN A 222 -8.18 -7.66 6.27
CA ASN A 222 -7.00 -8.53 6.22
C ASN A 222 -6.41 -8.80 7.62
N SER A 223 -5.43 -9.71 7.68
CA SER A 223 -4.78 -10.14 8.93
C SER A 223 -4.04 -9.04 9.69
N ARG A 224 -3.88 -7.85 9.11
CA ARG A 224 -3.24 -6.68 9.71
C ARG A 224 -4.23 -5.57 10.08
N LEU A 225 -5.53 -5.88 10.12
CA LEU A 225 -6.60 -4.90 10.36
C LEU A 225 -6.52 -3.73 9.38
N SER A 226 -6.37 -4.02 8.11
CA SER A 226 -6.29 -3.00 7.06
C SER A 226 -7.05 -3.41 5.81
N GLY A 227 -7.29 -2.44 4.94
CA GLY A 227 -7.97 -2.65 3.67
C GLY A 227 -7.85 -1.45 2.75
N PHE A 228 -8.55 -1.54 1.64
CA PHE A 228 -8.60 -0.51 0.61
C PHE A 228 -10.04 -0.23 0.22
N THR A 229 -10.32 1.02 0.00
CA THR A 229 -11.56 1.43 -0.67
C THR A 229 -11.38 1.48 -2.19
N SER A 230 -12.47 1.47 -2.90
CA SER A 230 -12.56 1.63 -4.35
C SER A 230 -13.75 2.53 -4.69
N ILE A 231 -13.96 2.79 -5.97
CA ILE A 231 -15.12 3.56 -6.44
C ILE A 231 -16.46 2.82 -6.26
N ALA A 232 -16.42 1.54 -5.90
CA ALA A 232 -17.62 0.75 -5.62
C ALA A 232 -18.15 0.95 -4.18
N HIS A 233 -17.33 1.47 -3.28
CA HIS A 233 -17.75 1.75 -1.91
C HIS A 233 -18.42 3.12 -1.83
N ASP A 234 -19.48 3.19 -1.05
CA ASP A 234 -20.28 4.39 -0.84
C ASP A 234 -20.44 4.75 0.65
N ALA A 235 -21.34 5.69 0.96
CA ALA A 235 -21.59 6.12 2.33
C ALA A 235 -22.21 5.02 3.20
N ALA A 236 -23.02 4.12 2.61
CA ALA A 236 -23.64 3.02 3.34
C ALA A 236 -22.59 1.99 3.79
N ASP A 237 -21.57 1.73 2.96
CA ASP A 237 -20.46 0.86 3.34
C ASP A 237 -19.65 1.44 4.49
N ILE A 238 -19.46 2.76 4.51
CA ILE A 238 -18.77 3.47 5.61
C ILE A 238 -19.57 3.34 6.91
N GLU A 239 -20.89 3.56 6.86
CA GLU A 239 -21.78 3.43 8.02
C GLU A 239 -21.81 1.98 8.52
N THR A 240 -21.93 1.01 7.63
CA THR A 240 -21.86 -0.42 7.97
C THR A 240 -20.56 -0.78 8.65
N THR A 241 -19.43 -0.32 8.12
CA THR A 241 -18.11 -0.62 8.69
C THR A 241 -17.93 0.04 10.07
N ALA A 242 -18.39 1.28 10.24
CA ALA A 242 -18.34 1.98 11.52
C ALA A 242 -19.26 1.30 12.56
N GLY A 243 -20.46 0.88 12.17
CA GLY A 243 -21.37 0.10 13.01
C GLY A 243 -20.75 -1.24 13.42
N ALA A 244 -20.19 -1.97 12.48
CA ALA A 244 -19.51 -3.24 12.74
C ALA A 244 -18.34 -3.08 13.72
N LEU A 245 -17.57 -1.99 13.64
CA LEU A 245 -16.50 -1.72 14.62
C LEU A 245 -17.07 -1.50 16.02
N ARG A 246 -18.17 -0.73 16.15
CA ARG A 246 -18.82 -0.50 17.45
C ARG A 246 -19.30 -1.80 18.07
N GLU A 247 -20.04 -2.62 17.34
CA GLU A 247 -20.52 -3.91 17.81
C GLU A 247 -19.36 -4.86 18.17
N SER A 248 -18.29 -4.84 17.38
CA SER A 248 -17.09 -5.63 17.64
C SER A 248 -16.40 -5.22 18.95
N ILE A 249 -16.33 -3.93 19.25
CA ILE A 249 -15.81 -3.42 20.53
C ILE A 249 -16.69 -3.90 21.70
N ALA A 250 -18.02 -3.85 21.54
CA ALA A 250 -18.95 -4.35 22.56
C ALA A 250 -18.76 -5.85 22.81
N MET A 251 -18.60 -6.65 21.75
CA MET A 251 -18.32 -8.09 21.87
C MET A 251 -16.99 -8.35 22.60
N LEU A 252 -15.92 -7.64 22.25
CA LEU A 252 -14.62 -7.80 22.91
C LEU A 252 -14.68 -7.46 24.41
N ARG A 253 -15.42 -6.41 24.79
CA ARG A 253 -15.66 -6.08 26.20
C ARG A 253 -16.44 -7.15 26.94
N ALA A 254 -17.48 -7.70 26.32
CA ALA A 254 -18.28 -8.78 26.91
C ALA A 254 -17.46 -10.06 27.16
N GLU A 255 -16.41 -10.28 26.37
CA GLU A 255 -15.48 -11.41 26.50
C GLU A 255 -14.26 -11.07 27.39
N GLY A 256 -14.12 -9.87 27.90
CA GLY A 256 -12.99 -9.44 28.73
C GLY A 256 -11.68 -9.24 27.97
N GLU A 257 -11.75 -9.00 26.68
CA GLU A 257 -10.59 -8.76 25.79
C GLU A 257 -10.21 -7.25 25.72
N LEU A 258 -11.10 -6.36 26.24
CA LEU A 258 -10.95 -4.90 26.33
C LEU A 258 -11.36 -4.38 27.68
#